data_f2e713a24c8595785f9dddabc3fc72ab
#
_entry.id   f2e713a24c8595785f9dddabc3fc72ab
#
_cell.length_a   1.000
_cell.length_b   1.000
_cell.length_c   1.000
_cell.angle_alpha   90.00
_cell.angle_beta   90.00
_cell.angle_gamma   90.00
#
_symmetry.space_group_name_H-M   'P 1'
#
loop_
_entity.id
_entity.type
_entity.pdbx_description
1 polymer ?
#
loop_
_entity_poly.entity_id
_entity_poly.type
_entity_poly.pdbx_seq_one_letter_code
_entity_poly.pdbx_strand_id
1 'polypeptide(L)'
;MKTQNLMTSAVTAMVAAATLSGSAIAGTIRHDRSDAQYRNFGNQFANVGRLDLKFSGSNSFIVSSGTLIAANRVLTAAHCLENGQQSLAGAGFTIGGRSIPINWGLQQGAWRSSNRNLGAGVDIGLFRLSSSVLGINPATLYSGSDEDMKVGSYVGFGDTGNGLTGQIPTPPQTRTKRAGQNTIGLGSRAGYSNQVLMSDFDDPRSVNPSQPLTNPLNLEYQIGSGDSGGALFIGGLLAGVNSFIDSIDGRTDSDYGDYSVATRVSSHQNWIRNVISGLARTGVVNSLPRNSSTFGPTTLADAVIDQSEAIGDLSQPVEIGEDVWDNSESVPEPTTVVGGLLSLGGFILARRRQKLAQNKA
;
A
#
# COMPACT_ATOMS: atom_id res chain seq x y z
N MET A 1 22.56 21.82 80.84
CA MET A 1 21.54 21.87 79.78
C MET A 1 22.22 21.70 78.44
N LYS A 2 22.15 20.54 77.79
CA LYS A 2 22.72 20.25 76.48
C LYS A 2 21.57 20.19 75.46
N THR A 3 21.53 21.14 74.59
CA THR A 3 20.60 21.16 73.44
C THR A 3 21.15 20.30 72.32
N GLN A 4 20.42 19.23 71.96
CA GLN A 4 20.72 18.40 70.79
C GLN A 4 20.02 18.99 69.55
N ASN A 5 20.82 19.33 68.52
CA ASN A 5 20.29 19.69 67.22
C ASN A 5 20.00 18.43 66.42
N LEU A 6 18.74 18.19 66.09
CA LEU A 6 18.31 17.18 65.11
C LEU A 6 18.50 17.80 63.68
N MET A 7 19.43 17.26 62.92
CA MET A 7 19.49 17.48 61.48
C MET A 7 18.54 16.50 60.79
N THR A 8 17.50 17.03 60.17
CA THR A 8 16.59 16.29 59.30
C THR A 8 17.17 16.29 57.88
N SER A 9 17.68 15.15 57.44
CA SER A 9 18.10 14.97 56.04
C SER A 9 16.87 14.70 55.19
N ALA A 10 16.50 15.62 54.29
CA ALA A 10 15.52 15.43 53.28
C ALA A 10 16.17 14.69 52.09
N VAL A 11 15.77 13.42 51.87
CA VAL A 11 16.12 12.66 50.66
C VAL A 11 15.13 13.03 49.58
N THR A 12 15.59 13.83 48.62
CA THR A 12 14.81 14.15 47.41
C THR A 12 14.96 12.99 46.43
N ALA A 13 13.92 12.16 46.31
CA ALA A 13 13.82 11.12 45.27
C ALA A 13 13.55 11.83 43.93
N MET A 14 14.54 11.89 43.04
CA MET A 14 14.33 12.20 41.62
C MET A 14 13.63 11.01 40.96
N VAL A 15 12.35 11.13 40.69
CA VAL A 15 11.65 10.25 39.76
C VAL A 15 12.08 10.68 38.34
N ALA A 16 12.98 9.91 37.75
CA ALA A 16 13.26 10.03 36.32
C ALA A 16 12.04 9.53 35.55
N ALA A 17 11.22 10.45 35.08
CA ALA A 17 10.19 10.15 34.09
C ALA A 17 10.92 9.76 32.78
N ALA A 18 11.04 8.45 32.54
CA ALA A 18 11.40 7.93 31.24
C ALA A 18 10.28 8.32 30.28
N THR A 19 10.49 9.36 29.48
CA THR A 19 9.65 9.64 28.31
C THR A 19 9.85 8.50 27.35
N LEU A 20 8.93 7.54 27.34
CA LEU A 20 8.78 6.59 26.26
C LEU A 20 8.41 7.40 25.02
N SER A 21 9.43 7.77 24.25
CA SER A 21 9.25 8.26 22.89
C SER A 21 8.62 7.13 22.10
N GLY A 22 7.30 7.08 22.05
CA GLY A 22 6.55 6.19 21.19
C GLY A 22 6.96 6.46 19.75
N SER A 23 7.76 5.54 19.19
CA SER A 23 8.13 5.59 17.77
C SER A 23 6.83 5.45 16.97
N ALA A 24 6.56 6.39 16.08
CA ALA A 24 5.43 6.30 15.17
C ALA A 24 5.60 5.08 14.24
N ILE A 25 4.55 4.30 14.10
CA ILE A 25 4.53 2.98 13.46
C ILE A 25 3.63 3.04 12.20
N ALA A 26 4.01 2.47 11.03
CA ALA A 26 3.15 2.39 9.83
C ALA A 26 2.47 1.03 9.76
N GLY A 27 1.14 0.98 9.42
CA GLY A 27 0.28 -0.19 9.48
C GLY A 27 0.08 -0.74 10.88
N THR A 28 -0.91 -1.59 11.08
CA THR A 28 -1.08 -2.27 12.37
C THR A 28 -0.35 -3.60 12.38
N ILE A 29 0.30 -3.86 13.50
CA ILE A 29 1.18 -5.00 13.70
C ILE A 29 0.63 -5.91 14.81
N ARG A 30 1.16 -7.11 14.93
CA ARG A 30 0.85 -7.97 16.08
C ARG A 30 1.29 -7.26 17.37
N HIS A 31 0.42 -7.29 18.40
CA HIS A 31 0.70 -6.68 19.70
C HIS A 31 1.87 -7.33 20.44
N ASP A 32 2.22 -8.58 20.10
CA ASP A 32 3.29 -9.38 20.72
C ASP A 32 4.61 -9.36 19.92
N ARG A 33 4.74 -8.44 18.95
CA ARG A 33 5.95 -8.24 18.13
C ARG A 33 6.41 -6.80 18.21
N SER A 34 7.73 -6.60 18.11
CA SER A 34 8.31 -5.26 18.16
C SER A 34 8.19 -4.55 16.82
N ASP A 35 7.95 -3.25 16.84
CA ASP A 35 7.96 -2.38 15.68
C ASP A 35 9.27 -2.47 14.87
N ALA A 36 10.38 -2.63 15.55
CA ALA A 36 11.69 -2.75 14.90
C ALA A 36 11.77 -3.93 13.93
N GLN A 37 11.07 -5.06 14.22
CA GLN A 37 11.04 -6.21 13.32
C GLN A 37 10.34 -5.86 11.99
N TYR A 38 9.21 -5.14 12.04
CA TYR A 38 8.47 -4.71 10.84
C TYR A 38 9.22 -3.64 10.04
N ARG A 39 9.91 -2.72 10.69
CA ARG A 39 10.78 -1.74 10.03
C ARG A 39 11.97 -2.42 9.35
N ASN A 40 12.64 -3.34 10.04
CA ASN A 40 13.75 -4.10 9.47
C ASN A 40 13.31 -4.94 8.26
N PHE A 41 12.11 -5.53 8.33
CA PHE A 41 11.53 -6.23 7.20
C PHE A 41 11.19 -5.26 6.07
N GLY A 42 10.62 -4.09 6.36
CA GLY A 42 10.32 -3.04 5.40
C GLY A 42 11.55 -2.51 4.64
N ASN A 43 12.72 -2.51 5.27
CA ASN A 43 13.97 -2.06 4.65
C ASN A 43 14.42 -2.96 3.47
N GLN A 44 13.93 -4.19 3.37
CA GLN A 44 14.22 -5.10 2.25
C GLN A 44 13.53 -4.67 0.96
N PHE A 45 12.51 -3.83 1.02
CA PHE A 45 11.72 -3.36 -0.12
C PHE A 45 12.15 -1.95 -0.53
N ALA A 46 13.35 -1.84 -1.10
CA ALA A 46 13.93 -0.54 -1.49
C ALA A 46 13.08 0.20 -2.54
N ASN A 47 12.35 -0.53 -3.39
CA ASN A 47 11.50 0.00 -4.45
C ASN A 47 10.13 0.54 -3.98
N VAL A 48 9.79 0.43 -2.70
CA VAL A 48 8.59 1.06 -2.14
C VAL A 48 8.97 2.38 -1.47
N GLY A 49 8.31 3.46 -1.88
CA GLY A 49 8.54 4.81 -1.38
C GLY A 49 7.28 5.48 -0.88
N ARG A 50 7.47 6.62 -0.20
CA ARG A 50 6.40 7.46 0.33
C ARG A 50 5.92 8.46 -0.72
N LEU A 51 4.62 8.62 -0.83
CA LEU A 51 3.97 9.69 -1.59
C LEU A 51 3.49 10.78 -0.64
N ASP A 52 3.86 12.02 -0.95
CA ASP A 52 3.34 13.22 -0.31
C ASP A 52 2.43 13.93 -1.32
N LEU A 53 1.12 13.95 -1.04
CA LEU A 53 0.08 14.40 -1.97
C LEU A 53 -0.58 15.68 -1.45
N LYS A 54 -0.65 16.72 -2.26
CA LYS A 54 -1.34 17.99 -1.96
C LYS A 54 -2.51 18.18 -2.91
N PHE A 55 -3.68 18.38 -2.36
CA PHE A 55 -4.90 18.61 -3.14
C PHE A 55 -5.28 20.09 -3.16
N SER A 56 -6.03 20.51 -4.19
CA SER A 56 -6.51 21.88 -4.37
C SER A 56 -7.36 22.30 -3.16
N GLY A 57 -7.11 23.52 -2.65
CA GLY A 57 -7.83 24.04 -1.49
C GLY A 57 -7.34 23.50 -0.13
N SER A 58 -6.35 22.61 -0.09
CA SER A 58 -5.74 22.11 1.14
C SER A 58 -4.36 22.72 1.38
N ASN A 59 -4.05 23.09 2.63
CA ASN A 59 -2.72 23.50 3.04
C ASN A 59 -1.89 22.32 3.58
N SER A 60 -2.50 21.15 3.77
CA SER A 60 -1.86 19.96 4.33
C SER A 60 -1.54 18.93 3.25
N PHE A 61 -0.51 18.11 3.50
CA PHE A 61 -0.19 16.95 2.70
C PHE A 61 -0.86 15.71 3.27
N ILE A 62 -1.31 14.84 2.36
CA ILE A 62 -1.75 13.48 2.67
C ILE A 62 -0.58 12.55 2.32
N VAL A 63 -0.23 11.67 3.24
CA VAL A 63 0.77 10.62 2.99
C VAL A 63 0.08 9.39 2.44
N SER A 64 0.65 8.86 1.37
CA SER A 64 0.32 7.57 0.76
C SER A 64 1.61 6.82 0.42
N SER A 65 1.48 5.69 -0.22
CA SER A 65 2.59 4.82 -0.61
C SER A 65 2.59 4.58 -2.11
N GLY A 66 3.74 4.17 -2.65
CA GLY A 66 3.86 3.82 -4.06
C GLY A 66 5.03 2.89 -4.31
N THR A 67 5.01 2.20 -5.43
CA THR A 67 6.05 1.24 -5.83
C THR A 67 6.69 1.66 -7.14
N LEU A 68 8.01 1.82 -7.14
CA LEU A 68 8.78 2.07 -8.35
C LEU A 68 8.73 0.82 -9.26
N ILE A 69 8.18 0.96 -10.47
CA ILE A 69 8.02 -0.14 -11.44
C ILE A 69 8.77 0.08 -12.76
N ALA A 70 9.30 1.27 -12.97
CA ALA A 70 10.28 1.61 -14.00
C ALA A 70 11.10 2.81 -13.51
N ALA A 71 12.16 3.19 -14.17
CA ALA A 71 13.11 4.21 -13.71
C ALA A 71 12.42 5.51 -13.22
N ASN A 72 11.32 5.91 -13.83
CA ASN A 72 10.55 7.09 -13.45
C ASN A 72 9.03 6.85 -13.42
N ARG A 73 8.61 5.62 -13.12
CA ARG A 73 7.19 5.26 -12.99
C ARG A 73 6.91 4.64 -11.62
N VAL A 74 5.91 5.17 -10.96
CA VAL A 74 5.46 4.71 -9.64
C VAL A 74 4.03 4.22 -9.75
N LEU A 75 3.79 2.95 -9.43
CA LEU A 75 2.47 2.37 -9.30
C LEU A 75 1.89 2.70 -7.93
N THR A 76 0.61 3.05 -7.89
CA THR A 76 -0.12 3.41 -6.67
C THR A 76 -1.60 3.10 -6.84
N ALA A 77 -2.44 3.39 -5.86
CA ALA A 77 -3.89 3.28 -5.96
C ALA A 77 -4.48 4.47 -6.74
N ALA A 78 -5.56 4.25 -7.48
CA ALA A 78 -6.21 5.32 -8.24
C ALA A 78 -6.80 6.41 -7.34
N HIS A 79 -7.34 6.03 -6.17
CA HIS A 79 -7.87 6.99 -5.21
C HIS A 79 -6.79 7.93 -4.63
N CYS A 80 -5.50 7.58 -4.68
CA CYS A 80 -4.42 8.47 -4.30
C CYS A 80 -4.24 9.66 -5.26
N LEU A 81 -4.82 9.61 -6.46
CA LEU A 81 -4.74 10.69 -7.44
C LEU A 81 -5.90 11.70 -7.34
N GLU A 82 -6.84 11.48 -6.45
CA GLU A 82 -7.99 12.38 -6.24
C GLU A 82 -8.43 12.39 -4.77
N ASN A 83 -9.07 13.47 -4.33
CA ASN A 83 -9.69 13.56 -3.01
C ASN A 83 -11.10 14.17 -3.16
N GLY A 84 -12.09 13.31 -3.30
CA GLY A 84 -13.44 13.73 -3.66
C GLY A 84 -13.45 14.46 -5.01
N GLN A 85 -13.84 15.75 -5.01
CA GLN A 85 -13.81 16.61 -6.19
C GLN A 85 -12.51 17.44 -6.31
N GLN A 86 -11.62 17.33 -5.34
CA GLN A 86 -10.36 18.08 -5.34
C GLN A 86 -9.36 17.43 -6.29
N SER A 87 -8.76 18.24 -7.14
CA SER A 87 -7.66 17.82 -8.01
C SER A 87 -6.33 17.82 -7.25
N LEU A 88 -5.42 16.97 -7.68
CA LEU A 88 -4.05 16.96 -7.18
C LEU A 88 -3.34 18.25 -7.58
N ALA A 89 -2.90 19.06 -6.62
CA ALA A 89 -2.23 20.34 -6.81
C ALA A 89 -0.70 20.21 -6.76
N GLY A 90 -0.19 19.14 -6.17
CA GLY A 90 1.22 18.82 -6.10
C GLY A 90 1.45 17.43 -5.54
N ALA A 91 2.54 16.78 -5.95
CA ALA A 91 2.92 15.47 -5.44
C ALA A 91 4.43 15.27 -5.49
N GLY A 92 4.96 14.53 -4.51
CA GLY A 92 6.34 14.10 -4.43
C GLY A 92 6.45 12.63 -4.07
N PHE A 93 7.49 11.98 -4.54
CA PHE A 93 7.82 10.59 -4.21
C PHE A 93 9.17 10.53 -3.51
N THR A 94 9.17 10.08 -2.27
CA THR A 94 10.40 9.93 -1.46
C THR A 94 10.83 8.47 -1.45
N ILE A 95 12.03 8.21 -1.98
CA ILE A 95 12.62 6.88 -2.10
C ILE A 95 14.14 6.97 -1.93
N GLY A 96 14.75 6.03 -1.19
CA GLY A 96 16.20 6.03 -0.94
C GLY A 96 16.70 7.33 -0.30
N GLY A 97 15.91 7.97 0.55
CA GLY A 97 16.23 9.25 1.20
C GLY A 97 16.10 10.48 0.31
N ARG A 98 15.67 10.34 -0.94
CA ARG A 98 15.51 11.43 -1.93
C ARG A 98 14.04 11.66 -2.24
N SER A 99 13.61 12.92 -2.27
CA SER A 99 12.27 13.31 -2.71
C SER A 99 12.33 13.79 -4.17
N ILE A 100 11.50 13.21 -5.03
CA ILE A 100 11.45 13.49 -6.47
C ILE A 100 10.06 14.02 -6.78
N PRO A 101 9.92 15.21 -7.40
CA PRO A 101 8.62 15.73 -7.80
C PRO A 101 7.92 14.81 -8.82
N ILE A 102 6.60 14.74 -8.73
CA ILE A 102 5.74 14.06 -9.68
C ILE A 102 5.18 15.12 -10.64
N ASN A 103 5.29 14.88 -11.94
CA ASN A 103 4.82 15.84 -12.94
C ASN A 103 3.59 15.35 -13.72
N TRP A 104 3.15 14.11 -13.49
CA TRP A 104 2.01 13.54 -14.18
C TRP A 104 1.44 12.33 -13.43
N GLY A 105 0.13 12.13 -13.51
CA GLY A 105 -0.56 10.96 -12.95
C GLY A 105 -1.71 10.49 -13.83
N LEU A 106 -1.93 9.18 -13.86
CA LEU A 106 -2.97 8.52 -14.63
C LEU A 106 -3.68 7.45 -13.78
N GLN A 107 -5.01 7.54 -13.69
CA GLN A 107 -5.86 6.50 -13.12
C GLN A 107 -6.22 5.48 -14.20
N GLN A 108 -6.45 4.23 -13.80
CA GLN A 108 -7.04 3.23 -14.69
C GLN A 108 -8.45 3.68 -15.11
N GLY A 109 -8.76 3.57 -16.41
CA GLY A 109 -9.99 4.17 -16.99
C GLY A 109 -11.28 3.68 -16.34
N ALA A 110 -11.32 2.40 -15.93
CA ALA A 110 -12.50 1.82 -15.28
C ALA A 110 -12.71 2.32 -13.84
N TRP A 111 -11.74 2.98 -13.20
CA TRP A 111 -11.89 3.54 -11.85
C TRP A 111 -13.09 4.48 -11.74
N ARG A 112 -13.19 5.45 -12.62
CA ARG A 112 -14.30 6.41 -12.62
C ARG A 112 -15.60 5.80 -13.15
N SER A 113 -15.55 4.97 -14.19
CA SER A 113 -16.74 4.33 -14.75
C SER A 113 -17.36 3.27 -13.84
N SER A 114 -16.60 2.70 -12.91
CA SER A 114 -17.11 1.86 -11.82
C SER A 114 -17.72 2.66 -10.66
N ASN A 115 -17.83 3.99 -10.79
CA ASN A 115 -18.23 4.90 -9.70
C ASN A 115 -17.29 4.79 -8.47
N ARG A 116 -16.00 4.60 -8.72
CA ARG A 116 -14.97 4.46 -7.66
C ARG A 116 -15.23 3.26 -6.73
N ASN A 117 -15.77 2.18 -7.28
CA ASN A 117 -16.02 0.97 -6.53
C ASN A 117 -14.71 0.24 -6.25
N LEU A 118 -14.24 0.30 -5.01
CA LEU A 118 -13.01 -0.34 -4.54
C LEU A 118 -13.04 -1.87 -4.75
N GLY A 119 -14.19 -2.50 -4.48
CA GLY A 119 -14.39 -3.95 -4.65
C GLY A 119 -14.39 -4.43 -6.10
N ALA A 120 -14.45 -3.52 -7.08
CA ALA A 120 -14.33 -3.87 -8.49
C ALA A 120 -12.90 -4.23 -8.92
N GLY A 121 -11.89 -3.91 -8.07
CA GLY A 121 -10.49 -4.23 -8.34
C GLY A 121 -9.87 -3.38 -9.44
N VAL A 122 -10.32 -2.13 -9.61
CA VAL A 122 -9.82 -1.17 -10.59
C VAL A 122 -9.17 0.08 -9.95
N ASP A 123 -8.97 0.02 -8.64
CA ASP A 123 -8.31 1.07 -7.87
C ASP A 123 -6.79 0.99 -8.05
N ILE A 124 -6.33 1.39 -9.23
CA ILE A 124 -4.91 1.38 -9.60
C ILE A 124 -4.59 2.62 -10.43
N GLY A 125 -3.47 3.25 -10.14
CA GLY A 125 -2.98 4.46 -10.78
C GLY A 125 -1.48 4.45 -10.95
N LEU A 126 -0.97 5.37 -11.77
CA LEU A 126 0.44 5.47 -12.08
C LEU A 126 0.88 6.93 -12.06
N PHE A 127 1.99 7.20 -11.40
CA PHE A 127 2.67 8.48 -11.44
C PHE A 127 3.92 8.42 -12.31
N ARG A 128 4.24 9.56 -12.95
CA ARG A 128 5.52 9.81 -13.59
C ARG A 128 6.31 10.82 -12.78
N LEU A 129 7.52 10.43 -12.41
CA LEU A 129 8.48 11.29 -11.74
C LEU A 129 9.10 12.29 -12.72
N SER A 130 9.53 13.43 -12.21
CA SER A 130 10.24 14.47 -12.99
C SER A 130 11.63 14.03 -13.43
N SER A 131 12.24 13.08 -12.72
CA SER A 131 13.54 12.48 -13.06
C SER A 131 13.55 10.99 -12.72
N SER A 132 14.52 10.27 -13.28
CA SER A 132 14.71 8.85 -13.00
C SER A 132 15.29 8.62 -11.62
N VAL A 133 14.86 7.54 -10.96
CA VAL A 133 15.46 7.01 -9.73
C VAL A 133 16.69 6.20 -10.14
N LEU A 134 17.83 6.53 -9.56
CA LEU A 134 19.10 5.83 -9.77
C LEU A 134 19.45 4.98 -8.54
N GLY A 135 20.09 3.83 -8.77
CA GLY A 135 20.58 2.94 -7.71
C GLY A 135 19.50 2.10 -7.01
N ILE A 136 18.25 2.16 -7.46
CA ILE A 136 17.16 1.32 -6.95
C ILE A 136 16.52 0.58 -8.11
N ASN A 137 16.51 -0.75 -8.03
CA ASN A 137 15.87 -1.59 -9.04
C ASN A 137 14.33 -1.49 -8.94
N PRO A 138 13.63 -1.20 -10.05
CA PRO A 138 12.18 -1.25 -10.07
C PRO A 138 11.64 -2.64 -9.73
N ALA A 139 10.44 -2.70 -9.16
CA ALA A 139 9.76 -3.94 -8.86
C ALA A 139 9.33 -4.65 -10.15
N THR A 140 9.55 -5.97 -10.18
CA THR A 140 9.01 -6.84 -11.23
C THR A 140 7.56 -7.18 -10.92
N LEU A 141 6.69 -7.08 -11.92
CA LEU A 141 5.27 -7.36 -11.76
C LEU A 141 5.03 -8.88 -11.69
N TYR A 142 4.12 -9.28 -10.80
CA TYR A 142 3.62 -10.64 -10.74
C TYR A 142 2.74 -10.91 -11.96
N SER A 143 3.05 -11.96 -12.73
CA SER A 143 2.34 -12.29 -13.97
C SER A 143 1.47 -13.56 -13.87
N GLY A 144 1.54 -14.26 -12.73
CA GLY A 144 0.74 -15.46 -12.48
C GLY A 144 -0.71 -15.16 -12.14
N SER A 145 -1.50 -16.22 -12.00
CA SER A 145 -2.89 -16.18 -11.54
C SER A 145 -3.12 -17.07 -10.32
N ASP A 146 -2.03 -17.47 -9.65
CA ASP A 146 -1.98 -18.45 -8.57
C ASP A 146 -1.56 -17.80 -7.24
N GLU A 147 -2.04 -16.58 -6.99
CA GLU A 147 -1.78 -15.82 -5.75
C GLU A 147 -2.47 -16.43 -4.52
N ASP A 148 -3.57 -17.16 -4.74
CA ASP A 148 -4.41 -17.73 -3.70
C ASP A 148 -3.62 -18.67 -2.79
N MET A 149 -3.79 -18.55 -1.47
CA MET A 149 -3.09 -19.30 -0.42
C MET A 149 -1.58 -19.09 -0.34
N LYS A 150 -1.02 -18.14 -1.09
CA LYS A 150 0.40 -17.78 -0.95
C LYS A 150 0.60 -16.77 0.18
N VAL A 151 1.80 -16.79 0.75
CA VAL A 151 2.21 -15.75 1.69
C VAL A 151 2.60 -14.51 0.90
N GLY A 152 1.95 -13.41 1.22
CA GLY A 152 2.23 -12.08 0.68
C GLY A 152 2.91 -11.18 1.72
N SER A 153 3.64 -10.18 1.26
CA SER A 153 4.28 -9.16 2.08
C SER A 153 3.69 -7.80 1.74
N TYR A 154 2.95 -7.21 2.66
CA TYR A 154 2.45 -5.85 2.56
C TYR A 154 3.53 -4.86 2.97
N VAL A 155 3.63 -3.75 2.23
CA VAL A 155 4.65 -2.72 2.46
C VAL A 155 4.05 -1.34 2.27
N GLY A 156 4.31 -0.41 3.21
CA GLY A 156 3.85 0.96 3.05
C GLY A 156 4.33 1.92 4.14
N PHE A 157 3.68 3.11 4.17
CA PHE A 157 3.97 4.25 5.06
C PHE A 157 2.71 4.73 5.80
N GLY A 158 1.82 3.80 6.16
CA GLY A 158 0.53 4.10 6.77
C GLY A 158 0.58 4.60 8.22
N ASP A 159 -0.60 4.73 8.81
CA ASP A 159 -0.80 4.95 10.25
C ASP A 159 -0.37 3.74 11.05
N THR A 160 -0.14 3.94 12.32
CA THR A 160 0.43 2.97 13.25
C THR A 160 -0.62 2.31 14.13
N GLY A 161 -0.20 1.32 14.90
CA GLY A 161 -1.02 0.65 15.91
C GLY A 161 -0.70 -0.83 16.04
N ASN A 162 -1.56 -1.53 16.74
CA ASN A 162 -1.48 -2.99 16.84
C ASN A 162 -2.89 -3.59 16.85
N GLY A 163 -2.99 -4.89 16.67
CA GLY A 163 -4.26 -5.56 16.52
C GLY A 163 -5.22 -5.50 17.72
N LEU A 164 -4.77 -5.01 18.89
CA LEU A 164 -5.63 -4.78 20.04
C LEU A 164 -6.22 -3.36 20.06
N THR A 165 -5.49 -2.39 19.53
CA THR A 165 -5.83 -0.97 19.60
C THR A 165 -6.34 -0.42 18.27
N GLY A 166 -6.16 -1.18 17.19
CA GLY A 166 -6.36 -0.68 15.84
C GLY A 166 -5.30 0.34 15.45
N GLN A 167 -5.53 1.03 14.33
CA GLN A 167 -4.64 2.08 13.84
C GLN A 167 -4.72 3.36 14.69
N ILE A 168 -3.57 3.99 14.90
CA ILE A 168 -3.44 5.25 15.63
C ILE A 168 -2.95 6.30 14.65
N PRO A 169 -3.66 7.44 14.49
CA PRO A 169 -3.26 8.51 13.58
C PRO A 169 -1.81 8.95 13.82
N THR A 170 -1.01 8.92 12.78
CA THR A 170 0.42 9.22 12.84
C THR A 170 0.71 10.51 12.09
N PRO A 171 1.41 11.49 12.71
CA PRO A 171 1.78 12.71 12.01
C PRO A 171 2.55 12.40 10.72
N PRO A 172 2.24 13.05 9.59
CA PRO A 172 2.87 12.76 8.28
C PRO A 172 4.39 12.72 8.31
N GLN A 173 5.01 13.61 9.09
CA GLN A 173 6.47 13.77 9.15
C GLN A 173 7.19 12.58 9.80
N THR A 174 6.49 11.81 10.64
CA THR A 174 7.05 10.70 11.41
C THR A 174 6.76 9.34 10.81
N ARG A 175 5.98 9.28 9.72
CA ARG A 175 5.65 8.03 9.05
C ARG A 175 6.90 7.37 8.45
N THR A 176 7.11 6.12 8.79
CA THR A 176 8.27 5.32 8.36
C THR A 176 7.80 4.03 7.68
N LYS A 177 8.60 3.52 6.76
CA LYS A 177 8.29 2.28 6.04
C LYS A 177 8.26 1.07 6.97
N ARG A 178 7.24 0.23 6.78
CA ARG A 178 7.14 -1.09 7.39
C ARG A 178 6.69 -2.11 6.38
N ALA A 179 6.94 -3.37 6.71
CA ALA A 179 6.37 -4.50 6.02
C ALA A 179 5.99 -5.58 7.00
N GLY A 180 4.98 -6.33 6.65
CA GLY A 180 4.60 -7.56 7.34
C GLY A 180 3.95 -8.53 6.36
N GLN A 181 3.62 -9.70 6.84
CA GLN A 181 3.18 -10.81 6.01
C GLN A 181 1.74 -11.20 6.32
N ASN A 182 1.09 -11.79 5.31
CA ASN A 182 -0.18 -12.42 5.52
C ASN A 182 -0.43 -13.52 4.48
N THR A 183 -1.37 -14.44 4.74
CA THR A 183 -1.83 -15.41 3.76
C THR A 183 -2.86 -14.76 2.85
N ILE A 184 -2.63 -14.83 1.55
CA ILE A 184 -3.43 -14.12 0.55
C ILE A 184 -4.57 -14.99 0.04
N GLY A 185 -5.76 -14.43 -0.03
CA GLY A 185 -6.94 -14.99 -0.65
C GLY A 185 -7.43 -14.16 -1.83
N LEU A 186 -8.24 -14.76 -2.71
CA LEU A 186 -8.94 -14.03 -3.76
C LEU A 186 -10.12 -13.26 -3.18
N GLY A 187 -10.37 -12.04 -3.69
CA GLY A 187 -11.48 -11.19 -3.26
C GLY A 187 -12.87 -11.83 -3.43
N SER A 188 -13.03 -12.75 -4.37
CA SER A 188 -14.28 -13.50 -4.56
C SER A 188 -14.69 -14.34 -3.33
N ARG A 189 -13.77 -14.65 -2.43
CA ARG A 189 -14.08 -15.33 -1.16
C ARG A 189 -14.92 -14.45 -0.21
N ALA A 190 -14.85 -13.13 -0.38
CA ALA A 190 -15.62 -12.14 0.38
C ALA A 190 -16.67 -11.40 -0.46
N GLY A 191 -16.94 -11.86 -1.68
CA GLY A 191 -17.94 -11.27 -2.58
C GLY A 191 -17.42 -10.10 -3.41
N TYR A 192 -16.12 -9.84 -3.42
CA TYR A 192 -15.47 -8.88 -4.31
C TYR A 192 -15.13 -9.48 -5.67
N SER A 193 -14.67 -8.65 -6.60
CA SER A 193 -14.12 -9.11 -7.88
C SER A 193 -12.89 -9.98 -7.70
N ASN A 194 -12.62 -10.91 -8.62
CA ASN A 194 -11.34 -11.64 -8.70
C ASN A 194 -10.14 -10.74 -9.07
N GLN A 195 -10.38 -9.46 -9.38
CA GLN A 195 -9.33 -8.46 -9.56
C GLN A 195 -8.86 -7.84 -8.22
N VAL A 196 -9.29 -8.41 -7.11
CA VAL A 196 -8.94 -8.01 -5.74
C VAL A 196 -8.27 -9.20 -5.04
N LEU A 197 -7.19 -8.93 -4.32
CA LEU A 197 -6.54 -9.81 -3.36
C LEU A 197 -6.86 -9.34 -1.95
N MET A 198 -6.98 -10.26 -1.00
CA MET A 198 -7.30 -9.92 0.38
C MET A 198 -6.59 -10.82 1.37
N SER A 199 -6.51 -10.36 2.62
CA SER A 199 -6.07 -11.16 3.77
C SER A 199 -6.74 -10.66 5.03
N ASP A 200 -6.96 -11.52 6.01
CA ASP A 200 -7.45 -11.13 7.34
C ASP A 200 -6.27 -10.86 8.29
N PHE A 201 -6.54 -10.12 9.36
CA PHE A 201 -5.57 -9.84 10.40
C PHE A 201 -5.86 -10.73 11.61
N ASP A 202 -5.06 -11.77 11.76
CA ASP A 202 -5.29 -12.80 12.76
C ASP A 202 -4.76 -12.43 14.16
N ASP A 203 -5.58 -12.71 15.16
CA ASP A 203 -5.18 -12.61 16.56
C ASP A 203 -4.29 -13.81 16.95
N PRO A 204 -3.03 -13.59 17.36
CA PRO A 204 -2.13 -14.68 17.75
C PRO A 204 -2.60 -15.49 18.96
N ARG A 205 -3.60 -15.00 19.70
CA ARG A 205 -4.22 -15.71 20.82
C ARG A 205 -5.31 -16.69 20.37
N SER A 206 -5.73 -16.64 19.09
CA SER A 206 -6.85 -17.40 18.53
C SER A 206 -6.42 -18.32 17.39
N VAL A 207 -5.34 -19.07 17.59
CA VAL A 207 -4.82 -20.00 16.56
C VAL A 207 -5.78 -21.18 16.38
N ASN A 208 -6.20 -21.43 15.13
CA ASN A 208 -6.99 -22.59 14.76
C ASN A 208 -6.25 -23.44 13.70
N PRO A 209 -5.62 -24.56 14.10
CA PRO A 209 -4.85 -25.39 13.17
C PRO A 209 -5.65 -25.97 12.00
N SER A 210 -7.00 -26.02 12.12
CA SER A 210 -7.89 -26.51 11.08
C SER A 210 -8.25 -25.45 10.03
N GLN A 211 -7.82 -24.22 10.20
CA GLN A 211 -8.12 -23.10 9.33
C GLN A 211 -6.82 -22.34 8.95
N PRO A 212 -6.03 -22.81 8.00
CA PRO A 212 -4.70 -22.27 7.70
C PRO A 212 -4.71 -20.83 7.18
N LEU A 213 -5.82 -20.33 6.62
CA LEU A 213 -5.98 -18.92 6.24
C LEU A 213 -6.13 -17.98 7.42
N THR A 214 -6.47 -18.52 8.59
CA THR A 214 -6.76 -17.75 9.80
C THR A 214 -5.72 -18.00 10.89
N ASN A 215 -4.54 -18.47 10.53
CA ASN A 215 -3.43 -18.64 11.46
C ASN A 215 -2.44 -17.50 11.31
N PRO A 216 -2.13 -16.79 12.41
CA PRO A 216 -1.26 -15.62 12.35
C PRO A 216 0.15 -16.01 11.95
N LEU A 217 0.69 -15.29 10.96
CA LEU A 217 2.10 -15.38 10.60
C LEU A 217 2.98 -14.66 11.63
N ASN A 218 4.29 -14.93 11.59
CA ASN A 218 5.20 -14.33 12.57
C ASN A 218 5.19 -12.79 12.55
N LEU A 219 5.17 -12.17 11.37
CA LEU A 219 5.04 -10.73 11.18
C LEU A 219 3.71 -10.41 10.50
N GLU A 220 2.62 -10.92 11.07
CA GLU A 220 1.27 -10.60 10.60
C GLU A 220 1.05 -9.10 10.55
N TYR A 221 0.36 -8.62 9.49
CA TYR A 221 0.26 -7.20 9.20
C TYR A 221 -1.11 -6.85 8.61
N GLN A 222 -1.65 -5.75 9.08
CA GLN A 222 -2.84 -5.12 8.52
C GLN A 222 -2.48 -3.74 7.98
N ILE A 223 -2.94 -3.41 6.77
CA ILE A 223 -2.75 -2.07 6.21
C ILE A 223 -3.50 -1.03 7.05
N GLY A 224 -2.94 0.18 7.12
CA GLY A 224 -3.54 1.36 7.77
C GLY A 224 -3.66 2.54 6.83
N SER A 225 -4.30 3.62 7.28
CA SER A 225 -4.43 4.87 6.51
C SER A 225 -3.06 5.40 6.09
N GLY A 226 -2.82 5.53 4.77
CA GLY A 226 -1.53 5.93 4.19
C GLY A 226 -0.70 4.77 3.63
N ASP A 227 -1.06 3.50 3.91
CA ASP A 227 -0.55 2.35 3.16
C ASP A 227 -1.16 2.24 1.76
N SER A 228 -2.21 3.01 1.48
CA SER A 228 -2.83 3.16 0.16
C SER A 228 -1.79 3.35 -0.94
N GLY A 229 -1.87 2.55 -2.00
CA GLY A 229 -0.92 2.57 -3.12
C GLY A 229 0.41 1.86 -2.84
N GLY A 230 0.65 1.39 -1.62
CA GLY A 230 1.78 0.54 -1.27
C GLY A 230 1.73 -0.83 -1.92
N ALA A 231 2.70 -1.65 -1.64
CA ALA A 231 2.89 -2.91 -2.31
C ALA A 231 2.34 -4.12 -1.53
N LEU A 232 1.82 -5.08 -2.27
CA LEU A 232 1.71 -6.48 -1.86
C LEU A 232 2.64 -7.30 -2.75
N PHE A 233 3.69 -7.89 -2.18
CA PHE A 233 4.61 -8.78 -2.88
C PHE A 233 4.30 -10.24 -2.59
N ILE A 234 4.41 -11.10 -3.61
CA ILE A 234 4.40 -12.55 -3.48
C ILE A 234 5.67 -13.09 -4.15
N GLY A 235 6.50 -13.82 -3.41
CA GLY A 235 7.77 -14.33 -3.93
C GLY A 235 8.71 -13.25 -4.48
N GLY A 236 8.66 -12.03 -3.93
CA GLY A 236 9.46 -10.89 -4.38
C GLY A 236 8.91 -10.15 -5.61
N LEU A 237 7.79 -10.61 -6.17
CA LEU A 237 7.12 -9.98 -7.32
C LEU A 237 5.92 -9.15 -6.84
N LEU A 238 5.68 -7.99 -7.47
CA LEU A 238 4.59 -7.09 -7.12
C LEU A 238 3.25 -7.68 -7.60
N ALA A 239 2.48 -8.24 -6.67
CA ALA A 239 1.21 -8.94 -6.93
C ALA A 239 -0.02 -8.05 -6.69
N GLY A 240 0.09 -7.05 -5.81
CA GLY A 240 -1.03 -6.17 -5.49
C GLY A 240 -0.60 -4.74 -5.18
N VAL A 241 -1.58 -3.84 -5.27
CA VAL A 241 -1.51 -2.43 -4.83
C VAL A 241 -2.47 -2.26 -3.67
N ASN A 242 -1.99 -1.86 -2.49
CA ASN A 242 -2.81 -1.67 -1.30
C ASN A 242 -3.93 -0.67 -1.58
N SER A 243 -5.18 -1.04 -1.31
CA SER A 243 -6.35 -0.27 -1.72
C SER A 243 -7.20 0.18 -0.54
N PHE A 244 -7.80 -0.74 0.21
CA PHE A 244 -8.71 -0.39 1.31
C PHE A 244 -8.71 -1.43 2.43
N ILE A 245 -9.32 -1.04 3.54
CA ILE A 245 -9.59 -1.89 4.70
C ILE A 245 -11.06 -2.25 4.67
N ASP A 246 -11.37 -3.54 4.81
CA ASP A 246 -12.73 -4.01 5.11
C ASP A 246 -12.80 -4.53 6.53
N SER A 247 -13.96 -4.45 7.17
CA SER A 247 -14.10 -4.85 8.55
C SER A 247 -15.24 -5.83 8.78
N ILE A 248 -15.07 -6.70 9.79
CA ILE A 248 -16.09 -7.65 10.19
C ILE A 248 -17.10 -7.02 11.16
N ASP A 249 -16.64 -6.10 12.00
CA ASP A 249 -17.43 -5.49 13.06
C ASP A 249 -18.09 -4.15 12.65
N GLY A 250 -17.80 -3.67 11.43
CA GLY A 250 -18.31 -2.41 10.87
C GLY A 250 -17.42 -1.21 11.17
N ARG A 251 -16.23 -1.40 11.77
CA ARG A 251 -15.22 -0.37 12.00
C ARG A 251 -13.96 -0.71 11.24
N THR A 252 -13.49 0.20 10.40
CA THR A 252 -12.28 0.03 9.60
C THR A 252 -11.08 0.62 10.34
N ASP A 253 -10.85 0.15 11.56
CA ASP A 253 -9.79 0.66 12.44
C ASP A 253 -8.52 -0.20 12.45
N SER A 254 -8.45 -1.18 11.55
CA SER A 254 -7.29 -2.06 11.35
C SER A 254 -6.94 -2.88 12.60
N ASP A 255 -7.94 -3.30 13.36
CA ASP A 255 -7.76 -4.22 14.48
C ASP A 255 -7.81 -5.69 14.03
N TYR A 256 -7.66 -6.62 14.98
CA TYR A 256 -7.75 -8.05 14.68
C TYR A 256 -9.11 -8.43 14.13
N GLY A 257 -9.09 -9.11 12.98
CA GLY A 257 -10.25 -9.57 12.23
C GLY A 257 -10.64 -8.66 11.08
N ASP A 258 -10.02 -7.49 10.92
CA ASP A 258 -10.17 -6.67 9.73
C ASP A 258 -9.42 -7.27 8.54
N TYR A 259 -9.76 -6.82 7.34
CA TYR A 259 -9.16 -7.29 6.10
C TYR A 259 -8.32 -6.20 5.44
N SER A 260 -7.11 -6.57 5.02
CA SER A 260 -6.32 -5.83 4.03
C SER A 260 -6.77 -6.22 2.64
N VAL A 261 -7.07 -5.23 1.79
CA VAL A 261 -7.52 -5.46 0.43
C VAL A 261 -6.63 -4.71 -0.56
N ALA A 262 -6.17 -5.42 -1.60
CA ALA A 262 -5.28 -4.91 -2.63
C ALA A 262 -5.84 -5.12 -4.04
N THR A 263 -5.65 -4.17 -4.94
CA THR A 263 -5.93 -4.33 -6.37
C THR A 263 -4.91 -5.30 -6.98
N ARG A 264 -5.38 -6.36 -7.63
CA ARG A 264 -4.57 -7.44 -8.21
C ARG A 264 -3.80 -6.97 -9.43
N VAL A 265 -2.48 -6.94 -9.37
CA VAL A 265 -1.60 -6.42 -10.44
C VAL A 265 -1.66 -7.27 -11.72
N SER A 266 -1.75 -8.59 -11.59
CA SER A 266 -1.82 -9.51 -12.74
C SER A 266 -3.03 -9.22 -13.66
N SER A 267 -4.13 -8.69 -13.13
CA SER A 267 -5.30 -8.27 -13.89
C SER A 267 -5.10 -6.99 -14.69
N HIS A 268 -4.06 -6.21 -14.41
CA HIS A 268 -3.82 -4.90 -15.01
C HIS A 268 -2.52 -4.79 -15.80
N GLN A 269 -1.82 -5.89 -16.03
CA GLN A 269 -0.50 -5.89 -16.68
C GLN A 269 -0.49 -5.21 -18.04
N ASN A 270 -1.50 -5.46 -18.89
CA ASN A 270 -1.57 -4.85 -20.22
C ASN A 270 -1.73 -3.33 -20.10
N TRP A 271 -2.59 -2.85 -19.20
CA TRP A 271 -2.74 -1.43 -18.95
C TRP A 271 -1.43 -0.81 -18.45
N ILE A 272 -0.76 -1.42 -17.46
CA ILE A 272 0.51 -0.94 -16.92
C ILE A 272 1.57 -0.85 -18.01
N ARG A 273 1.75 -1.90 -18.82
CA ARG A 273 2.70 -1.92 -19.94
C ARG A 273 2.41 -0.82 -20.97
N ASN A 274 1.15 -0.65 -21.34
CA ASN A 274 0.73 0.38 -22.28
C ASN A 274 1.00 1.80 -21.76
N VAL A 275 0.82 2.03 -20.45
CA VAL A 275 1.14 3.33 -19.83
C VAL A 275 2.65 3.58 -19.80
N ILE A 276 3.46 2.56 -19.45
CA ILE A 276 4.92 2.68 -19.42
C ILE A 276 5.48 2.97 -20.82
N SER A 277 4.99 2.28 -21.85
CA SER A 277 5.40 2.46 -23.25
C SER A 277 4.83 3.71 -23.91
N GLY A 278 3.96 4.47 -23.23
CA GLY A 278 3.34 5.67 -23.78
C GLY A 278 2.18 5.43 -24.74
N LEU A 279 1.73 4.18 -24.90
CA LEU A 279 0.61 3.80 -25.78
C LEU A 279 -0.76 4.09 -25.15
N ALA A 280 -0.89 4.07 -23.83
CA ALA A 280 -2.14 4.41 -23.15
C ALA A 280 -2.22 5.93 -22.94
N ARG A 281 -3.16 6.58 -23.62
CA ARG A 281 -3.44 8.02 -23.49
C ARG A 281 -4.83 8.33 -22.93
N THR A 282 -5.63 7.31 -22.61
CA THR A 282 -7.01 7.46 -22.15
C THR A 282 -7.07 7.30 -20.64
N GLY A 283 -7.24 8.41 -19.96
CA GLY A 283 -7.41 8.56 -18.52
C GLY A 283 -7.31 10.03 -18.17
N VAL A 284 -7.77 10.41 -16.98
CA VAL A 284 -7.62 11.80 -16.52
C VAL A 284 -6.16 12.09 -16.26
N VAL A 285 -5.55 12.85 -17.14
CA VAL A 285 -4.17 13.32 -16.99
C VAL A 285 -4.20 14.55 -16.11
N ASN A 286 -3.73 14.44 -14.88
CA ASN A 286 -3.42 15.59 -14.04
C ASN A 286 -1.99 16.02 -14.39
N SER A 287 -1.81 17.03 -15.24
CA SER A 287 -0.51 17.69 -15.42
C SER A 287 -0.26 18.56 -14.18
N LEU A 288 0.72 18.18 -13.37
CA LEU A 288 1.12 18.97 -12.22
C LEU A 288 2.09 20.08 -12.64
N PRO A 289 2.05 21.28 -12.00
CA PRO A 289 3.01 22.33 -12.27
C PRO A 289 4.45 21.84 -12.06
N ARG A 290 5.35 22.17 -12.98
CA ARG A 290 6.76 21.73 -12.95
C ARG A 290 7.57 22.31 -11.78
N ASN A 291 7.04 23.32 -11.10
CA ASN A 291 7.71 24.03 -9.99
C ASN A 291 6.89 23.90 -8.71
N SER A 292 7.07 22.84 -7.95
CA SER A 292 6.72 22.87 -6.52
C SER A 292 7.99 22.65 -5.69
N SER A 293 8.72 23.75 -5.44
CA SER A 293 9.87 23.83 -4.54
C SER A 293 9.51 23.69 -3.06
N THR A 294 8.39 23.05 -2.73
CA THR A 294 7.84 22.98 -1.37
C THR A 294 7.75 21.57 -0.79
N PHE A 295 8.51 20.62 -1.31
CA PHE A 295 8.54 19.27 -0.77
C PHE A 295 9.78 19.02 0.10
N GLY A 296 9.60 19.11 1.42
CA GLY A 296 10.50 18.59 2.44
C GLY A 296 11.78 19.39 2.71
N PRO A 297 12.48 19.13 3.83
CA PRO A 297 13.78 19.73 4.11
C PRO A 297 14.79 19.21 3.10
N THR A 298 15.25 20.10 2.24
CA THR A 298 16.40 19.91 1.35
C THR A 298 17.64 19.83 2.21
N THR A 299 18.19 18.67 2.45
CA THR A 299 19.61 18.59 2.77
C THR A 299 20.34 18.83 1.46
N LEU A 300 20.92 20.01 1.37
CA LEU A 300 21.76 20.47 0.29
C LEU A 300 22.99 19.56 0.15
N ALA A 301 23.05 18.81 -0.92
CA ALA A 301 24.28 18.45 -1.59
C ALA A 301 23.97 18.57 -3.08
N ASP A 302 24.38 19.71 -3.62
CA ASP A 302 24.25 20.04 -5.02
C ASP A 302 24.93 18.99 -5.89
N ALA A 303 24.15 18.29 -6.68
CA ALA A 303 24.64 17.62 -7.87
C ALA A 303 24.20 18.47 -9.06
N VAL A 304 25.12 19.25 -9.57
CA VAL A 304 25.07 19.81 -10.91
C VAL A 304 24.86 18.66 -11.89
N ILE A 305 23.66 18.54 -12.44
CA ILE A 305 23.38 17.63 -13.56
C ILE A 305 23.38 18.49 -14.82
N ASP A 306 24.41 18.24 -15.60
CA ASP A 306 24.59 18.72 -16.97
C ASP A 306 23.33 18.47 -17.81
N GLN A 307 22.75 19.56 -18.33
CA GLN A 307 21.61 19.54 -19.25
C GLN A 307 22.10 19.33 -20.70
N SER A 308 22.72 18.20 -20.99
CA SER A 308 23.07 17.84 -22.35
C SER A 308 22.86 16.35 -22.62
N GLU A 309 21.60 15.91 -22.64
CA GLU A 309 21.26 14.77 -23.51
C GLU A 309 20.00 15.09 -24.31
N ALA A 310 20.27 15.21 -25.58
CA ALA A 310 19.42 15.64 -26.67
C ALA A 310 18.11 14.84 -26.74
N ILE A 311 17.04 15.58 -26.97
CA ILE A 311 15.79 15.07 -27.53
C ILE A 311 16.14 14.51 -28.93
N GLY A 312 16.23 13.19 -29.01
CA GLY A 312 16.29 12.51 -30.31
C GLY A 312 15.01 12.78 -31.10
N ASP A 313 15.19 13.21 -32.34
CA ASP A 313 14.15 13.50 -33.31
C ASP A 313 13.26 12.25 -33.53
N LEU A 314 12.00 12.30 -33.12
CA LEU A 314 10.98 11.24 -33.26
C LEU A 314 10.19 11.41 -34.58
N SER A 315 10.79 11.95 -35.65
CA SER A 315 10.14 12.14 -36.94
C SER A 315 10.37 11.02 -37.96
N GLN A 316 11.06 9.94 -37.59
CA GLN A 316 11.24 8.79 -38.49
C GLN A 316 10.22 7.68 -38.22
N PRO A 317 9.49 7.19 -39.20
CA PRO A 317 8.60 6.04 -39.07
C PRO A 317 9.42 4.75 -38.89
N VAL A 318 9.15 4.00 -37.86
CA VAL A 318 9.64 2.62 -37.69
C VAL A 318 8.80 1.72 -38.59
N GLU A 319 9.42 1.10 -39.57
CA GLU A 319 8.83 0.02 -40.39
C GLU A 319 8.55 -1.17 -39.44
N ILE A 320 7.28 -1.48 -39.26
CA ILE A 320 6.83 -2.69 -38.54
C ILE A 320 6.73 -3.79 -39.59
N GLY A 321 7.63 -4.78 -39.52
CA GLY A 321 7.47 -6.02 -40.24
C GLY A 321 6.18 -6.73 -39.86
N GLU A 322 5.36 -7.04 -40.84
CA GLU A 322 4.13 -7.82 -40.70
C GLU A 322 4.50 -9.30 -40.43
N ASP A 323 4.46 -9.73 -39.18
CA ASP A 323 4.30 -11.13 -38.86
C ASP A 323 2.86 -11.38 -38.40
N VAL A 324 2.10 -11.88 -39.37
CA VAL A 324 0.70 -12.34 -39.21
C VAL A 324 0.69 -13.58 -38.34
N TRP A 325 0.17 -13.48 -37.13
CA TRP A 325 -0.28 -14.62 -36.34
C TRP A 325 -1.80 -14.73 -36.40
N ASP A 326 -2.25 -15.59 -37.30
CA ASP A 326 -3.60 -16.12 -37.33
C ASP A 326 -3.74 -17.11 -36.16
N ASN A 327 -4.56 -16.76 -35.16
CA ASN A 327 -5.03 -17.68 -34.14
C ASN A 327 -6.55 -17.59 -34.01
N SER A 328 -7.22 -18.20 -34.98
CA SER A 328 -8.59 -18.64 -34.86
C SER A 328 -8.62 -19.98 -34.08
N GLU A 329 -8.48 -19.95 -32.77
CA GLU A 329 -8.89 -21.07 -31.91
C GLU A 329 -10.12 -20.65 -31.10
N SER A 330 -11.20 -21.40 -31.35
CA SER A 330 -12.49 -21.30 -30.69
C SER A 330 -12.37 -21.56 -29.18
N VAL A 331 -12.80 -20.61 -28.37
CA VAL A 331 -12.95 -20.74 -26.92
C VAL A 331 -14.11 -21.68 -26.63
N PRO A 332 -13.94 -22.80 -25.90
CA PRO A 332 -15.04 -23.64 -25.45
C PRO A 332 -15.83 -22.92 -24.34
N GLU A 333 -17.16 -22.98 -24.45
CA GLU A 333 -18.12 -22.54 -23.44
C GLU A 333 -17.85 -23.23 -22.10
N PRO A 334 -17.96 -22.53 -20.94
CA PRO A 334 -17.76 -23.13 -19.63
C PRO A 334 -18.97 -24.01 -19.27
N THR A 335 -18.76 -25.30 -19.23
CA THR A 335 -19.71 -26.24 -18.61
C THR A 335 -19.81 -25.96 -17.12
N THR A 336 -21.01 -25.69 -16.66
CA THR A 336 -21.43 -25.46 -15.29
C THR A 336 -21.05 -26.65 -14.40
N VAL A 337 -20.01 -26.49 -13.54
CA VAL A 337 -19.78 -27.40 -12.40
C VAL A 337 -20.40 -26.76 -11.16
N VAL A 338 -21.65 -27.10 -10.88
CA VAL A 338 -22.31 -26.81 -9.61
C VAL A 338 -21.89 -27.92 -8.64
N GLY A 339 -21.00 -27.63 -7.75
CA GLY A 339 -20.65 -28.57 -6.68
C GLY A 339 -19.30 -28.24 -6.04
N GLY A 340 -19.27 -27.39 -4.98
CA GLY A 340 -18.09 -27.16 -4.17
C GLY A 340 -18.00 -25.81 -3.47
N LEU A 341 -18.93 -24.92 -3.70
CA LEU A 341 -18.86 -23.50 -3.26
C LEU A 341 -19.47 -23.22 -1.87
N LEU A 342 -19.85 -24.23 -1.09
CA LEU A 342 -20.56 -23.99 0.19
C LEU A 342 -19.68 -23.94 1.44
N SER A 343 -18.39 -24.27 1.38
CA SER A 343 -17.61 -24.42 2.61
C SER A 343 -16.83 -23.18 3.06
N LEU A 344 -16.38 -22.30 2.17
CA LEU A 344 -15.52 -21.17 2.53
C LEU A 344 -16.24 -19.81 2.64
N GLY A 345 -17.21 -19.53 1.77
CA GLY A 345 -18.08 -18.36 1.94
C GLY A 345 -18.95 -18.43 3.20
N GLY A 346 -19.27 -19.64 3.67
CA GLY A 346 -19.97 -19.86 4.93
C GLY A 346 -19.17 -19.49 6.18
N PHE A 347 -17.84 -19.61 6.13
CA PHE A 347 -16.97 -19.30 7.27
C PHE A 347 -16.81 -17.79 7.52
N ILE A 348 -16.70 -16.99 6.46
CA ILE A 348 -16.62 -15.53 6.59
C ILE A 348 -17.94 -14.97 7.13
N LEU A 349 -19.07 -15.46 6.63
CA LEU A 349 -20.40 -15.12 7.14
C LEU A 349 -20.65 -15.63 8.58
N ALA A 350 -20.11 -16.79 8.95
CA ALA A 350 -20.24 -17.34 10.30
C ALA A 350 -19.43 -16.52 11.32
N ARG A 351 -18.20 -16.09 11.01
CA ARG A 351 -17.42 -15.18 11.85
C ARG A 351 -18.12 -13.83 12.05
N ARG A 352 -18.67 -13.27 10.97
CA ARG A 352 -19.46 -12.02 11.04
C ARG A 352 -20.65 -12.16 11.99
N ARG A 353 -21.34 -13.32 11.95
CA ARG A 353 -22.45 -13.60 12.87
C ARG A 353 -22.01 -13.87 14.31
N GLN A 354 -20.85 -14.50 14.55
CA GLN A 354 -20.33 -14.76 15.89
C GLN A 354 -19.87 -13.48 16.59
N LYS A 355 -19.10 -12.60 15.91
CA LYS A 355 -18.69 -11.30 16.49
C LYS A 355 -19.89 -10.39 16.80
N LEU A 356 -20.91 -10.36 15.91
CA LEU A 356 -22.14 -9.61 16.16
C LEU A 356 -22.98 -10.18 17.32
N ALA A 357 -22.86 -11.47 17.64
CA ALA A 357 -23.52 -12.08 18.79
C ALA A 357 -22.77 -11.81 20.10
N GLN A 358 -21.45 -11.76 20.08
CA GLN A 358 -20.63 -11.46 21.26
C GLN A 358 -20.71 -9.99 21.70
N ASN A 359 -20.96 -9.06 20.75
CA ASN A 359 -21.12 -7.64 21.08
C ASN A 359 -22.55 -7.26 21.52
N LYS A 360 -23.50 -8.22 21.57
CA LYS A 360 -24.86 -8.03 22.07
C LYS A 360 -25.13 -8.71 23.42
N ALA A 361 -24.14 -9.40 23.97
CA ALA A 361 -24.16 -9.97 25.32
C ALA A 361 -23.26 -9.15 26.26
#